data_0fc64ec47c5ee5cfd31ec7d28a85c8e6
#
_entry.id   0fc64ec47c5ee5cfd31ec7d28a85c8e6
#
_cell.length_a   1.000
_cell.length_b   1.000
_cell.length_c   1.000
_cell.angle_alpha   90.00
_cell.angle_beta   90.00
_cell.angle_gamma   90.00
#
_symmetry.space_group_name_H-M   'P 1'
#
loop_
_entity.id
_entity.type
_entity.pdbx_description
1 polymer ?
#
loop_
_entity_poly.entity_id
_entity_poly.type
_entity_poly.pdbx_seq_one_letter_code
_entity_poly.pdbx_strand_id
1 'polypeptide(L)'
;MKAIVQVGYGPPERVLAMQEVDRPPVGDEDVMVRVRATSVNTPDWIAVSGTPYILRLQSGLRRPKTRVRGTDVAGVIEAVGSKVTDFRPGDEVFGSAWAGSQATPGTFAEFTVVPASQLVVKPLNVTFEEAAASVMSGITALIAMRDVGKVAPGSHVLINGASGGVGTLAVQIAKALGAEVTGVSSTKNLEFVRSLDADHVIDYTREDFTLGESRYDVILDNVMNHPPSVTSRVLTPAGMLIPNSIGNSGGLMAGLMRGARAALLARGSTNVKFVNCVVNREHLDALVTLLRSGEVKVPIDKTYPLSDAADAVAHMLGHHARGKVAISV
;
A
#
# COMPACT_ATOMS: atom_id res chain seq x y z
N MET A 1 15.12 11.87 -19.59
CA MET A 1 14.64 12.11 -18.24
C MET A 1 15.40 11.24 -17.25
N LYS A 2 15.60 11.70 -16.03
CA LYS A 2 16.17 10.89 -14.95
C LYS A 2 15.15 9.88 -14.43
N ALA A 3 15.60 8.65 -14.19
CA ALA A 3 14.79 7.59 -13.62
C ALA A 3 15.66 6.61 -12.82
N ILE A 4 15.06 5.93 -11.86
CA ILE A 4 15.69 4.82 -11.12
C ILE A 4 15.47 3.53 -11.89
N VAL A 5 16.55 3.01 -12.43
CA VAL A 5 16.55 1.84 -13.30
C VAL A 5 17.02 0.62 -12.52
N GLN A 6 16.21 -0.43 -12.52
CA GLN A 6 16.58 -1.73 -11.97
C GLN A 6 17.38 -2.54 -12.99
N VAL A 7 18.63 -2.88 -12.66
CA VAL A 7 19.55 -3.60 -13.56
C VAL A 7 19.57 -5.11 -13.31
N GLY A 8 19.01 -5.57 -12.20
CA GLY A 8 18.97 -6.98 -11.81
C GLY A 8 18.03 -7.21 -10.64
N TYR A 9 18.12 -8.38 -10.01
CA TYR A 9 17.40 -8.70 -8.78
C TYR A 9 18.39 -8.80 -7.61
N GLY A 10 18.01 -8.27 -6.46
CA GLY A 10 18.85 -8.33 -5.26
C GLY A 10 18.63 -7.17 -4.30
N PRO A 11 19.61 -6.87 -3.44
CA PRO A 11 19.57 -5.73 -2.54
C PRO A 11 19.41 -4.41 -3.31
N PRO A 12 18.53 -3.49 -2.86
CA PRO A 12 18.23 -2.24 -3.57
C PRO A 12 19.47 -1.43 -3.97
N GLU A 13 20.41 -1.29 -3.04
CA GLU A 13 21.66 -0.53 -3.21
C GLU A 13 22.58 -1.07 -4.32
N ARG A 14 22.39 -2.34 -4.74
CA ARG A 14 23.17 -2.98 -5.80
C ARG A 14 22.48 -3.01 -7.15
N VAL A 15 21.16 -2.92 -7.14
CA VAL A 15 20.37 -3.17 -8.35
C VAL A 15 19.55 -1.97 -8.82
N LEU A 16 19.43 -0.92 -8.01
CA LEU A 16 18.77 0.33 -8.38
C LEU A 16 19.82 1.40 -8.64
N ALA A 17 19.73 2.06 -9.78
CA ALA A 17 20.64 3.13 -10.16
C ALA A 17 19.91 4.23 -10.93
N MET A 18 20.25 5.49 -10.67
CA MET A 18 19.76 6.60 -11.46
C MET A 18 20.40 6.56 -12.85
N GLN A 19 19.58 6.65 -13.87
CA GLN A 19 19.99 6.68 -15.27
C GLN A 19 19.16 7.70 -16.06
N GLU A 20 19.70 8.16 -17.17
CA GLU A 20 18.91 8.87 -18.17
C GLU A 20 18.23 7.86 -19.10
N VAL A 21 16.94 8.06 -19.31
CA VAL A 21 16.10 7.23 -20.17
C VAL A 21 15.19 8.14 -21.02
N ASP A 22 14.68 7.62 -22.11
CA ASP A 22 13.70 8.35 -22.92
C ASP A 22 12.39 8.55 -22.15
N ARG A 23 11.67 9.63 -22.45
CA ARG A 23 10.29 9.79 -21.93
C ARG A 23 9.37 8.76 -22.56
N PRO A 24 8.48 8.14 -21.78
CA PRO A 24 7.50 7.21 -22.33
C PRO A 24 6.54 7.92 -23.29
N PRO A 25 6.10 7.29 -24.39
CA PRO A 25 5.08 7.85 -25.25
C PRO A 25 3.73 7.92 -24.56
N VAL A 26 2.91 8.91 -24.89
CA VAL A 26 1.54 9.07 -24.38
C VAL A 26 0.57 8.35 -25.34
N GLY A 27 -0.16 7.38 -24.83
CA GLY A 27 -1.27 6.75 -25.56
C GLY A 27 -2.53 7.63 -25.59
N ASP A 28 -3.50 7.26 -26.42
CA ASP A 28 -4.73 8.04 -26.60
C ASP A 28 -5.53 8.28 -25.31
N GLU A 29 -5.52 7.30 -24.40
CA GLU A 29 -6.29 7.30 -23.13
C GLU A 29 -5.42 7.59 -21.92
N ASP A 30 -4.14 7.93 -22.16
CA ASP A 30 -3.12 8.09 -21.11
C ASP A 30 -2.82 9.57 -20.82
N VAL A 31 -2.24 9.78 -19.67
CA VAL A 31 -1.80 11.10 -19.19
C VAL A 31 -0.31 11.02 -18.85
N MET A 32 0.49 11.92 -19.39
CA MET A 32 1.88 12.12 -18.95
C MET A 32 1.87 13.01 -17.71
N VAL A 33 2.40 12.48 -16.62
CA VAL A 33 2.55 13.19 -15.37
C VAL A 33 4.03 13.53 -15.15
N ARG A 34 4.33 14.80 -14.92
CA ARG A 34 5.59 15.25 -14.33
C ARG A 34 5.50 14.94 -12.85
N VAL A 35 6.24 13.93 -12.42
CA VAL A 35 6.22 13.42 -11.06
C VAL A 35 6.77 14.46 -10.09
N ARG A 36 6.08 14.67 -8.98
CA ARG A 36 6.52 15.50 -7.85
C ARG A 36 6.81 14.64 -6.64
N ALA A 37 6.03 13.57 -6.49
CA ALA A 37 6.26 12.56 -5.45
C ALA A 37 5.77 11.18 -5.89
N THR A 38 6.38 10.18 -5.33
CA THR A 38 5.96 8.77 -5.38
C THR A 38 6.13 8.15 -4.00
N SER A 39 5.74 6.89 -3.81
CA SER A 39 5.92 6.19 -2.54
C SER A 39 6.41 4.77 -2.73
N VAL A 40 7.05 4.22 -1.70
CA VAL A 40 7.51 2.83 -1.72
C VAL A 40 6.41 1.91 -1.18
N ASN A 41 6.15 0.82 -1.90
CA ASN A 41 5.14 -0.17 -1.58
C ASN A 41 5.69 -1.59 -1.59
N THR A 42 4.96 -2.53 -1.01
CA THR A 42 5.33 -3.95 -0.99
C THR A 42 5.60 -4.52 -2.40
N PRO A 43 4.80 -4.24 -3.45
CA PRO A 43 5.10 -4.71 -4.80
C PRO A 43 6.43 -4.19 -5.34
N ASP A 44 6.85 -2.97 -4.98
CA ASP A 44 8.11 -2.39 -5.46
C ASP A 44 9.30 -3.20 -4.95
N TRP A 45 9.36 -3.49 -3.64
CA TRP A 45 10.47 -4.28 -3.10
C TRP A 45 10.43 -5.74 -3.53
N ILE A 46 9.24 -6.36 -3.69
CA ILE A 46 9.11 -7.71 -4.25
C ILE A 46 9.71 -7.75 -5.65
N ALA A 47 9.40 -6.75 -6.47
CA ALA A 47 9.94 -6.64 -7.82
C ALA A 47 11.46 -6.38 -7.81
N VAL A 48 11.98 -5.58 -6.87
CA VAL A 48 13.42 -5.32 -6.73
C VAL A 48 14.16 -6.58 -6.27
N SER A 49 13.67 -7.25 -5.23
CA SER A 49 14.29 -8.48 -4.72
C SER A 49 14.14 -9.66 -5.68
N GLY A 50 13.08 -9.66 -6.48
CA GLY A 50 12.70 -10.77 -7.35
C GLY A 50 12.36 -12.05 -6.58
N THR A 51 11.82 -11.91 -5.38
CA THR A 51 11.39 -13.04 -4.53
C THR A 51 9.91 -12.90 -4.19
N PRO A 52 9.14 -14.01 -4.21
CA PRO A 52 9.52 -15.39 -4.53
C PRO A 52 9.91 -15.58 -6.00
N TYR A 53 10.88 -16.44 -6.24
CA TYR A 53 11.47 -16.66 -7.59
C TYR A 53 10.45 -16.99 -8.67
N ILE A 54 9.31 -17.59 -8.33
CA ILE A 54 8.24 -17.91 -9.28
C ILE A 54 7.70 -16.65 -10.00
N LEU A 55 7.75 -15.50 -9.36
CA LEU A 55 7.31 -14.23 -9.97
C LEU A 55 8.22 -13.81 -11.13
N ARG A 56 9.48 -14.28 -11.15
CA ARG A 56 10.42 -14.00 -12.25
C ARG A 56 10.00 -14.64 -13.56
N LEU A 57 9.15 -15.68 -13.53
CA LEU A 57 8.58 -16.25 -14.76
C LEU A 57 7.76 -15.22 -15.54
N GLN A 58 7.10 -14.31 -14.83
CA GLN A 58 6.31 -13.22 -15.45
C GLN A 58 7.14 -11.94 -15.63
N SER A 59 7.90 -11.56 -14.62
CA SER A 59 8.65 -10.30 -14.60
C SER A 59 10.01 -10.32 -15.30
N GLY A 60 10.50 -11.52 -15.69
CA GLY A 60 11.80 -11.74 -16.33
C GLY A 60 12.74 -12.59 -15.49
N LEU A 61 13.27 -13.69 -16.04
CA LEU A 61 14.04 -14.70 -15.29
C LEU A 61 15.34 -14.17 -14.69
N ARG A 62 16.13 -13.43 -15.45
CA ARG A 62 17.46 -12.93 -15.05
C ARG A 62 17.47 -11.42 -14.81
N ARG A 63 16.66 -10.68 -15.54
CA ARG A 63 16.53 -9.21 -15.46
C ARG A 63 15.06 -8.84 -15.57
N PRO A 64 14.60 -7.81 -14.87
CA PRO A 64 13.22 -7.36 -14.98
C PRO A 64 12.94 -6.80 -16.38
N LYS A 65 11.76 -7.14 -16.93
CA LYS A 65 11.27 -6.59 -18.21
C LYS A 65 10.97 -5.10 -18.06
N THR A 66 10.25 -4.72 -17.01
CA THR A 66 10.02 -3.32 -16.65
C THR A 66 11.18 -2.90 -15.75
N ARG A 67 11.90 -1.88 -16.15
CA ARG A 67 13.16 -1.48 -15.49
C ARG A 67 12.97 -0.32 -14.53
N VAL A 68 12.04 0.60 -14.77
CA VAL A 68 11.70 1.68 -13.84
C VAL A 68 10.65 1.19 -12.86
N ARG A 69 10.88 1.39 -11.56
CA ARG A 69 9.99 0.96 -10.48
C ARG A 69 9.08 2.09 -10.00
N GLY A 70 8.22 1.75 -9.02
CA GLY A 70 7.24 2.65 -8.44
C GLY A 70 5.85 2.44 -9.01
N THR A 71 4.86 2.53 -8.14
CA THR A 71 3.44 2.31 -8.45
C THR A 71 2.60 3.54 -8.22
N ASP A 72 2.83 4.24 -7.12
CA ASP A 72 2.07 5.43 -6.75
C ASP A 72 2.67 6.68 -7.39
N VAL A 73 1.83 7.64 -7.75
CA VAL A 73 2.27 8.90 -8.34
C VAL A 73 1.42 10.06 -7.82
N ALA A 74 2.08 11.19 -7.59
CA ALA A 74 1.45 12.50 -7.51
C ALA A 74 2.31 13.50 -8.27
N GLY A 75 1.69 14.39 -9.01
CA GLY A 75 2.41 15.35 -9.83
C GLY A 75 1.51 16.26 -10.62
N VAL A 76 2.09 16.88 -11.65
CA VAL A 76 1.42 17.84 -12.52
C VAL A 76 1.33 17.25 -13.93
N ILE A 77 0.17 17.35 -14.53
CA ILE A 77 -0.04 16.88 -15.91
C ILE A 77 0.81 17.71 -16.88
N GLU A 78 1.62 17.03 -17.66
CA GLU A 78 2.46 17.61 -18.72
C GLU A 78 1.76 17.54 -20.08
N ALA A 79 1.12 16.39 -20.38
CA ALA A 79 0.40 16.16 -21.63
C ALA A 79 -0.71 15.13 -21.42
N VAL A 80 -1.72 15.17 -22.28
CA VAL A 80 -2.85 14.25 -22.30
C VAL A 80 -3.01 13.61 -23.67
N GLY A 81 -3.47 12.37 -23.70
CA GLY A 81 -3.83 11.66 -24.92
C GLY A 81 -5.06 12.22 -25.60
N SER A 82 -5.23 11.90 -26.88
CA SER A 82 -6.27 12.49 -27.77
C SER A 82 -7.72 12.22 -27.31
N LYS A 83 -7.95 11.17 -26.51
CA LYS A 83 -9.26 10.78 -25.96
C LYS A 83 -9.49 11.21 -24.52
N VAL A 84 -8.50 11.84 -23.86
CA VAL A 84 -8.64 12.30 -22.48
C VAL A 84 -9.35 13.65 -22.46
N THR A 85 -10.50 13.71 -21.80
CA THR A 85 -11.35 14.91 -21.70
C THR A 85 -11.43 15.47 -20.28
N ASP A 86 -11.12 14.65 -19.26
CA ASP A 86 -11.33 14.97 -17.84
C ASP A 86 -10.16 15.76 -17.24
N PHE A 87 -9.03 15.82 -17.95
CA PHE A 87 -7.79 16.42 -17.48
C PHE A 87 -7.17 17.34 -18.54
N ARG A 88 -6.36 18.27 -18.07
CA ARG A 88 -5.59 19.20 -18.92
C ARG A 88 -4.16 19.41 -18.37
N PRO A 89 -3.20 19.79 -19.21
CA PRO A 89 -1.87 20.20 -18.74
C PRO A 89 -1.97 21.27 -17.65
N GLY A 90 -1.19 21.10 -16.58
CA GLY A 90 -1.17 21.96 -15.41
C GLY A 90 -2.04 21.46 -14.23
N ASP A 91 -2.92 20.51 -14.43
CA ASP A 91 -3.71 19.95 -13.31
C ASP A 91 -2.81 19.16 -12.36
N GLU A 92 -3.00 19.35 -11.06
CA GLU A 92 -2.35 18.56 -9.99
C GLU A 92 -3.16 17.28 -9.76
N VAL A 93 -2.51 16.15 -9.96
CA VAL A 93 -3.16 14.82 -9.90
C VAL A 93 -2.38 13.84 -9.03
N PHE A 94 -3.08 12.79 -8.58
CA PHE A 94 -2.45 11.62 -7.99
C PHE A 94 -3.20 10.35 -8.35
N GLY A 95 -2.53 9.21 -8.21
CA GLY A 95 -3.09 7.92 -8.55
C GLY A 95 -2.00 6.85 -8.68
N SER A 96 -2.22 5.86 -9.54
CA SER A 96 -1.32 4.72 -9.67
C SER A 96 -0.96 4.39 -11.10
N ALA A 97 0.31 4.12 -11.35
CA ALA A 97 0.80 3.52 -12.59
C ALA A 97 0.70 1.97 -12.57
N TRP A 98 -0.04 1.40 -11.62
CA TRP A 98 -0.20 -0.05 -11.49
C TRP A 98 -1.20 -0.58 -12.51
N ALA A 99 -0.71 -1.29 -13.51
CA ALA A 99 -1.52 -1.98 -14.51
C ALA A 99 -1.47 -3.51 -14.26
N GLY A 100 -2.34 -3.98 -13.37
CA GLY A 100 -2.41 -5.40 -13.02
C GLY A 100 -1.21 -5.90 -12.24
N SER A 101 -0.35 -6.75 -12.82
CA SER A 101 0.81 -7.34 -12.15
C SER A 101 2.10 -6.52 -12.27
N GLN A 102 2.11 -5.44 -13.05
CA GLN A 102 3.32 -4.64 -13.33
C GLN A 102 3.01 -3.16 -13.39
N ALA A 103 3.86 -2.35 -12.74
CA ALA A 103 3.89 -0.90 -12.99
C ALA A 103 4.61 -0.65 -14.32
N THR A 104 3.94 -0.09 -15.30
CA THR A 104 4.54 0.21 -16.59
C THR A 104 3.92 1.48 -17.19
N PRO A 105 4.72 2.53 -17.41
CA PRO A 105 6.06 2.77 -16.90
C PRO A 105 6.04 3.07 -15.40
N GLY A 106 7.14 2.80 -14.67
CA GLY A 106 7.23 3.06 -13.23
C GLY A 106 7.31 4.54 -12.87
N THR A 107 7.08 4.83 -11.59
CA THR A 107 6.97 6.22 -11.07
C THR A 107 8.24 6.74 -10.39
N PHE A 108 9.28 5.93 -10.21
CA PHE A 108 10.59 6.39 -9.73
C PHE A 108 11.35 7.09 -10.87
N ALA A 109 10.78 8.16 -11.40
CA ALA A 109 11.26 8.91 -12.55
C ALA A 109 10.69 10.34 -12.56
N GLU A 110 11.34 11.24 -13.32
CA GLU A 110 10.83 12.62 -13.50
C GLU A 110 9.48 12.67 -14.22
N PHE A 111 9.22 11.70 -15.10
CA PHE A 111 7.94 11.59 -15.84
C PHE A 111 7.48 10.13 -15.88
N THR A 112 6.18 9.97 -15.83
CA THR A 112 5.51 8.68 -16.04
C THR A 112 4.27 8.87 -16.89
N VAL A 113 3.75 7.78 -17.45
CA VAL A 113 2.48 7.77 -18.19
C VAL A 113 1.52 6.84 -17.46
N VAL A 114 0.32 7.32 -17.21
CA VAL A 114 -0.71 6.65 -16.42
C VAL A 114 -2.03 6.72 -17.17
N PRO A 115 -2.82 5.63 -17.23
CA PRO A 115 -4.19 5.69 -17.74
C PRO A 115 -5.01 6.75 -16.99
N ALA A 116 -5.75 7.59 -17.72
CA ALA A 116 -6.57 8.65 -17.12
C ALA A 116 -7.57 8.11 -16.08
N SER A 117 -8.06 6.88 -16.26
CA SER A 117 -8.95 6.20 -15.32
C SER A 117 -8.32 5.86 -13.96
N GLN A 118 -7.00 5.92 -13.85
CA GLN A 118 -6.23 5.66 -12.62
C GLN A 118 -5.69 6.94 -11.96
N LEU A 119 -6.19 8.10 -12.37
CA LEU A 119 -5.83 9.41 -11.81
C LEU A 119 -7.06 10.15 -11.29
N VAL A 120 -6.84 10.98 -10.28
CA VAL A 120 -7.81 11.95 -9.75
C VAL A 120 -7.11 13.27 -9.45
N VAL A 121 -7.87 14.35 -9.38
CA VAL A 121 -7.35 15.66 -8.98
C VAL A 121 -6.95 15.64 -7.50
N LYS A 122 -5.76 16.12 -7.21
CA LYS A 122 -5.21 16.18 -5.84
C LYS A 122 -5.98 17.21 -5.00
N PRO A 123 -6.42 16.85 -3.78
CA PRO A 123 -6.98 17.83 -2.85
C PRO A 123 -5.95 18.91 -2.49
N LEU A 124 -6.41 20.16 -2.31
CA LEU A 124 -5.53 21.30 -2.00
C LEU A 124 -4.87 21.21 -0.62
N ASN A 125 -5.54 20.55 0.32
CA ASN A 125 -5.06 20.37 1.70
C ASN A 125 -4.08 19.21 1.89
N VAL A 126 -3.64 18.56 0.80
CA VAL A 126 -2.73 17.40 0.83
C VAL A 126 -1.49 17.74 0.00
N THR A 127 -0.30 17.44 0.53
CA THR A 127 0.96 17.58 -0.22
C THR A 127 1.08 16.52 -1.32
N PHE A 128 2.03 16.65 -2.25
CA PHE A 128 2.27 15.63 -3.26
C PHE A 128 2.75 14.31 -2.64
N GLU A 129 3.58 14.40 -1.60
CA GLU A 129 4.10 13.23 -0.87
C GLU A 129 2.97 12.48 -0.18
N GLU A 130 2.08 13.19 0.53
CA GLU A 130 0.91 12.59 1.17
C GLU A 130 -0.04 11.98 0.14
N ALA A 131 -0.31 12.70 -0.95
CA ALA A 131 -1.17 12.22 -2.03
C ALA A 131 -0.61 10.92 -2.65
N ALA A 132 0.67 10.88 -3.04
CA ALA A 132 1.30 9.67 -3.56
C ALA A 132 1.28 8.54 -2.51
N ALA A 133 1.69 8.84 -1.27
CA ALA A 133 1.77 7.85 -0.19
C ALA A 133 0.41 7.26 0.20
N SER A 134 -0.69 7.96 -0.08
CA SER A 134 -2.04 7.50 0.21
C SER A 134 -2.54 6.40 -0.74
N VAL A 135 -2.07 6.33 -1.98
CA VAL A 135 -2.74 5.58 -3.05
C VAL A 135 -2.83 4.09 -2.75
N MET A 136 -1.76 3.33 -2.89
CA MET A 136 -1.85 1.87 -2.74
C MET A 136 -2.25 1.46 -1.33
N SER A 137 -1.67 2.08 -0.32
CA SER A 137 -1.97 1.75 1.08
C SER A 137 -3.37 2.16 1.49
N GLY A 138 -3.85 3.34 1.09
CA GLY A 138 -5.20 3.83 1.39
C GLY A 138 -6.27 3.06 0.66
N ILE A 139 -6.06 2.73 -0.63
CA ILE A 139 -7.01 1.90 -1.39
C ILE A 139 -7.05 0.49 -0.81
N THR A 140 -5.91 -0.10 -0.44
CA THR A 140 -5.88 -1.39 0.25
C THR A 140 -6.68 -1.34 1.55
N ALA A 141 -6.48 -0.32 2.38
CA ALA A 141 -7.20 -0.12 3.63
C ALA A 141 -8.69 0.12 3.40
N LEU A 142 -9.06 0.94 2.42
CA LEU A 142 -10.45 1.22 2.06
C LEU A 142 -11.19 -0.05 1.62
N ILE A 143 -10.61 -0.82 0.70
CA ILE A 143 -11.17 -2.10 0.25
C ILE A 143 -11.28 -3.07 1.44
N ALA A 144 -10.25 -3.15 2.30
CA ALA A 144 -10.27 -4.03 3.45
C ALA A 144 -11.42 -3.70 4.42
N MET A 145 -11.60 -2.41 4.75
CA MET A 145 -12.60 -1.99 5.73
C MET A 145 -14.00 -1.91 5.11
N ARG A 146 -14.15 -1.17 3.99
CA ARG A 146 -15.46 -0.90 3.38
C ARG A 146 -16.00 -2.10 2.60
N ASP A 147 -15.18 -2.65 1.67
CA ASP A 147 -15.70 -3.57 0.65
C ASP A 147 -15.65 -5.04 1.10
N VAL A 148 -14.61 -5.45 1.79
CA VAL A 148 -14.39 -6.82 2.25
C VAL A 148 -14.94 -7.01 3.66
N GLY A 149 -14.51 -6.17 4.60
CA GLY A 149 -14.86 -6.23 6.01
C GLY A 149 -16.28 -5.76 6.29
N LYS A 150 -16.87 -4.94 5.38
CA LYS A 150 -18.22 -4.36 5.56
C LYS A 150 -18.36 -3.65 6.90
N VAL A 151 -17.29 -2.96 7.32
CA VAL A 151 -17.26 -2.20 8.57
C VAL A 151 -18.40 -1.19 8.60
N ALA A 152 -19.13 -1.14 9.70
CA ALA A 152 -20.27 -0.26 9.94
C ALA A 152 -20.17 0.35 11.35
N PRO A 153 -20.97 1.37 11.67
CA PRO A 153 -21.01 1.93 13.01
C PRO A 153 -21.23 0.86 14.09
N GLY A 154 -20.35 0.86 15.11
CA GLY A 154 -20.35 -0.12 16.18
C GLY A 154 -19.64 -1.44 15.87
N SER A 155 -19.04 -1.62 14.69
CA SER A 155 -18.19 -2.78 14.41
C SER A 155 -16.93 -2.74 15.27
N HIS A 156 -16.51 -3.88 15.83
CA HIS A 156 -15.25 -4.03 16.55
C HIS A 156 -14.16 -4.50 15.57
N VAL A 157 -13.16 -3.67 15.32
CA VAL A 157 -12.12 -3.91 14.32
C VAL A 157 -10.76 -4.06 14.98
N LEU A 158 -10.03 -5.14 14.70
CA LEU A 158 -8.63 -5.27 15.07
C LEU A 158 -7.72 -5.08 13.84
N ILE A 159 -6.69 -4.25 14.00
CA ILE A 159 -5.68 -4.01 12.96
C ILE A 159 -4.31 -4.44 13.48
N ASN A 160 -3.86 -5.61 13.05
CA ASN A 160 -2.51 -6.10 13.34
C ASN A 160 -1.50 -5.39 12.42
N GLY A 161 -0.45 -4.79 13.00
CA GLY A 161 0.48 -3.92 12.30
C GLY A 161 -0.07 -2.51 12.07
N ALA A 162 -0.78 -1.97 13.07
CA ALA A 162 -1.47 -0.68 13.01
C ALA A 162 -0.55 0.52 12.75
N SER A 163 0.75 0.42 13.07
CA SER A 163 1.74 1.48 12.84
C SER A 163 2.39 1.47 11.45
N GLY A 164 2.09 0.48 10.61
CA GLY A 164 2.64 0.36 9.25
C GLY A 164 1.85 1.13 8.20
N GLY A 165 2.32 1.10 6.94
CA GLY A 165 1.74 1.90 5.85
C GLY A 165 0.24 1.69 5.62
N VAL A 166 -0.23 0.44 5.50
CA VAL A 166 -1.66 0.12 5.38
C VAL A 166 -2.37 0.31 6.72
N GLY A 167 -1.72 -0.11 7.83
CA GLY A 167 -2.31 -0.10 9.16
C GLY A 167 -2.74 1.29 9.62
N THR A 168 -1.89 2.30 9.41
CA THR A 168 -2.16 3.70 9.80
C THR A 168 -3.38 4.30 9.10
N LEU A 169 -3.57 3.95 7.84
CA LEU A 169 -4.73 4.39 7.06
C LEU A 169 -5.97 3.55 7.38
N ALA A 170 -5.81 2.25 7.66
CA ALA A 170 -6.91 1.37 8.04
C ALA A 170 -7.53 1.76 9.39
N VAL A 171 -6.72 2.16 10.38
CA VAL A 171 -7.23 2.69 11.67
C VAL A 171 -8.15 3.86 11.41
N GLN A 172 -7.70 4.87 10.70
CA GLN A 172 -8.45 6.09 10.43
C GLN A 172 -9.70 5.84 9.57
N ILE A 173 -9.58 4.99 8.54
CA ILE A 173 -10.73 4.63 7.69
C ILE A 173 -11.78 3.86 8.49
N ALA A 174 -11.37 2.91 9.34
CA ALA A 174 -12.31 2.20 10.22
C ALA A 174 -13.01 3.15 11.19
N LYS A 175 -12.29 4.13 11.76
CA LYS A 175 -12.87 5.19 12.60
C LYS A 175 -13.86 6.05 11.82
N ALA A 176 -13.54 6.48 10.59
CA ALA A 176 -14.44 7.24 9.72
C ALA A 176 -15.72 6.45 9.38
N LEU A 177 -15.65 5.10 9.36
CA LEU A 177 -16.81 4.23 9.20
C LEU A 177 -17.57 3.98 10.50
N GLY A 178 -17.16 4.57 11.63
CA GLY A 178 -17.83 4.47 12.93
C GLY A 178 -17.49 3.24 13.74
N ALA A 179 -16.37 2.58 13.47
CA ALA A 179 -15.91 1.40 14.22
C ALA A 179 -15.26 1.75 15.56
N GLU A 180 -15.27 0.79 16.48
CA GLU A 180 -14.36 0.71 17.61
C GLU A 180 -13.10 -0.04 17.18
N VAL A 181 -11.92 0.63 17.25
CA VAL A 181 -10.69 0.14 16.65
C VAL A 181 -9.66 -0.24 17.71
N THR A 182 -9.18 -1.49 17.64
CA THR A 182 -8.02 -1.99 18.39
C THR A 182 -6.82 -2.08 17.47
N GLY A 183 -5.76 -1.30 17.75
CA GLY A 183 -4.51 -1.33 17.00
C GLY A 183 -3.44 -2.17 17.69
N VAL A 184 -2.83 -3.12 16.99
CA VAL A 184 -1.71 -3.93 17.50
C VAL A 184 -0.40 -3.37 16.96
N SER A 185 0.53 -3.04 17.86
CA SER A 185 1.86 -2.55 17.48
C SER A 185 2.91 -2.81 18.58
N SER A 186 4.16 -2.38 18.39
CA SER A 186 5.20 -2.48 19.43
C SER A 186 5.10 -1.33 20.42
N THR A 187 5.67 -1.51 21.63
CA THR A 187 5.71 -0.50 22.72
C THR A 187 6.01 0.90 22.22
N LYS A 188 7.02 1.04 21.37
CA LYS A 188 7.48 2.35 20.84
C LYS A 188 6.47 3.07 19.94
N ASN A 189 5.46 2.36 19.45
CA ASN A 189 4.48 2.90 18.50
C ASN A 189 3.07 3.03 19.10
N LEU A 190 2.85 2.69 20.38
CA LEU A 190 1.50 2.74 20.98
C LEU A 190 0.89 4.13 20.95
N GLU A 191 1.66 5.16 21.37
CA GLU A 191 1.21 6.55 21.36
C GLU A 191 0.92 7.05 19.92
N PHE A 192 1.74 6.63 18.98
CA PHE A 192 1.50 6.93 17.57
C PHE A 192 0.19 6.32 17.08
N VAL A 193 -0.10 5.07 17.43
CA VAL A 193 -1.36 4.41 17.03
C VAL A 193 -2.56 5.07 17.72
N ARG A 194 -2.43 5.47 18.99
CA ARG A 194 -3.48 6.27 19.66
C ARG A 194 -3.73 7.60 18.97
N SER A 195 -2.69 8.27 18.48
CA SER A 195 -2.82 9.55 17.76
C SER A 195 -3.53 9.42 16.41
N LEU A 196 -3.78 8.19 15.92
CA LEU A 196 -4.59 7.87 14.75
C LEU A 196 -6.06 7.58 15.10
N ASP A 197 -6.49 7.92 16.34
CA ASP A 197 -7.82 7.69 16.90
C ASP A 197 -8.18 6.20 17.14
N ALA A 198 -7.18 5.32 17.33
CA ALA A 198 -7.46 3.97 17.82
C ALA A 198 -7.99 4.02 19.26
N ASP A 199 -9.12 3.38 19.52
CA ASP A 199 -9.76 3.34 20.84
C ASP A 199 -8.96 2.49 21.83
N HIS A 200 -8.38 1.39 21.32
CA HIS A 200 -7.56 0.47 22.10
C HIS A 200 -6.24 0.18 21.37
N VAL A 201 -5.21 -0.08 22.17
CA VAL A 201 -3.89 -0.49 21.63
C VAL A 201 -3.37 -1.69 22.39
N ILE A 202 -2.85 -2.66 21.65
CA ILE A 202 -2.22 -3.89 22.17
C ILE A 202 -0.75 -3.86 21.85
N ASP A 203 0.09 -4.03 22.87
CA ASP A 203 1.55 -4.17 22.74
C ASP A 203 1.91 -5.62 22.52
N TYR A 204 2.17 -6.01 21.27
CA TYR A 204 2.51 -7.40 20.94
C TYR A 204 3.83 -7.89 21.58
N THR A 205 4.63 -6.98 22.15
CA THR A 205 5.86 -7.36 22.88
C THR A 205 5.58 -7.82 24.31
N ARG A 206 4.37 -7.59 24.81
CA ARG A 206 3.93 -7.88 26.18
C ARG A 206 2.76 -8.84 26.26
N GLU A 207 1.88 -8.80 25.27
CA GLU A 207 0.67 -9.62 25.25
C GLU A 207 0.34 -10.14 23.85
N ASP A 208 -0.27 -11.32 23.80
CA ASP A 208 -0.72 -11.94 22.56
C ASP A 208 -2.21 -11.66 22.38
N PHE A 209 -2.56 -10.87 21.37
CA PHE A 209 -3.96 -10.51 21.09
C PHE A 209 -4.86 -11.74 20.80
N THR A 210 -4.28 -12.89 20.40
CA THR A 210 -5.03 -14.11 20.10
C THR A 210 -5.47 -14.88 21.36
N LEU A 211 -4.96 -14.50 22.53
CA LEU A 211 -5.29 -15.08 23.82
C LEU A 211 -6.31 -14.25 24.62
N GLY A 212 -6.67 -13.06 24.14
CA GLY A 212 -7.60 -12.15 24.77
C GLY A 212 -9.07 -12.67 24.73
N GLU A 213 -9.91 -12.10 25.60
CA GLU A 213 -11.35 -12.37 25.66
C GLU A 213 -12.15 -11.55 24.63
N SER A 214 -11.58 -10.45 24.14
CA SER A 214 -12.22 -9.58 23.12
C SER A 214 -12.51 -10.35 21.85
N ARG A 215 -13.62 -10.00 21.20
CA ARG A 215 -14.00 -10.58 19.91
C ARG A 215 -14.18 -9.45 18.90
N TYR A 216 -13.75 -9.72 17.67
CA TYR A 216 -13.70 -8.73 16.59
C TYR A 216 -14.58 -9.15 15.43
N ASP A 217 -15.29 -8.18 14.85
CA ASP A 217 -16.09 -8.39 13.64
C ASP A 217 -15.19 -8.40 12.40
N VAL A 218 -14.10 -7.63 12.43
CA VAL A 218 -13.12 -7.61 11.35
C VAL A 218 -11.70 -7.61 11.93
N ILE A 219 -10.85 -8.48 11.41
CA ILE A 219 -9.41 -8.47 11.69
C ILE A 219 -8.67 -8.24 10.39
N LEU A 220 -7.97 -7.09 10.27
CA LEU A 220 -6.99 -6.84 9.22
C LEU A 220 -5.61 -7.25 9.72
N ASP A 221 -5.04 -8.32 9.14
CA ASP A 221 -3.74 -8.84 9.54
C ASP A 221 -2.65 -8.49 8.53
N ASN A 222 -1.96 -7.36 8.76
CA ASN A 222 -0.85 -6.89 7.92
C ASN A 222 0.50 -7.55 8.27
N VAL A 223 0.56 -8.42 9.28
CA VAL A 223 1.81 -9.04 9.77
C VAL A 223 1.83 -10.54 9.54
N MET A 224 0.71 -11.21 9.82
CA MET A 224 0.55 -12.67 9.74
C MET A 224 1.61 -13.42 10.59
N ASN A 225 1.87 -12.93 11.81
CA ASN A 225 2.78 -13.57 12.76
C ASN A 225 2.16 -14.82 13.41
N HIS A 226 0.84 -14.93 13.41
CA HIS A 226 0.10 -16.13 13.84
C HIS A 226 -0.47 -16.90 12.66
N PRO A 227 -0.70 -18.22 12.79
CA PRO A 227 -1.47 -18.96 11.82
C PRO A 227 -2.90 -18.40 11.72
N PRO A 228 -3.51 -18.29 10.53
CA PRO A 228 -4.88 -17.79 10.37
C PRO A 228 -5.92 -18.49 11.23
N SER A 229 -5.76 -19.79 11.50
CA SER A 229 -6.63 -20.58 12.38
C SER A 229 -6.54 -20.16 13.86
N VAL A 230 -5.43 -19.54 14.27
CA VAL A 230 -5.25 -19.00 15.63
C VAL A 230 -5.85 -17.60 15.67
N THR A 231 -5.52 -16.74 14.71
CA THR A 231 -6.09 -15.38 14.61
C THR A 231 -7.61 -15.42 14.53
N SER A 232 -8.20 -16.40 13.83
CA SER A 232 -9.67 -16.53 13.70
C SER A 232 -10.38 -16.88 15.01
N ARG A 233 -9.69 -17.32 16.06
CA ARG A 233 -10.31 -17.65 17.36
C ARG A 233 -10.88 -16.44 18.08
N VAL A 234 -10.34 -15.27 17.81
CA VAL A 234 -10.79 -14.01 18.40
C VAL A 234 -11.78 -13.24 17.50
N LEU A 235 -12.29 -13.88 16.45
CA LEU A 235 -13.43 -13.36 15.68
C LEU A 235 -14.76 -13.62 16.40
N THR A 236 -15.74 -12.75 16.17
CA THR A 236 -17.15 -13.06 16.40
C THR A 236 -17.61 -14.20 15.47
N PRO A 237 -18.74 -14.87 15.73
CA PRO A 237 -19.24 -15.96 14.86
C PRO A 237 -19.43 -15.56 13.40
N ALA A 238 -19.77 -14.29 13.12
CA ALA A 238 -19.91 -13.72 11.78
C ALA A 238 -18.68 -12.93 11.32
N GLY A 239 -17.64 -12.86 12.16
CA GLY A 239 -16.47 -12.02 11.94
C GLY A 239 -15.62 -12.44 10.73
N MET A 240 -14.87 -11.50 10.18
CA MET A 240 -14.06 -11.64 8.97
C MET A 240 -12.57 -11.47 9.28
N LEU A 241 -11.74 -12.43 8.87
CA LEU A 241 -10.28 -12.30 8.83
C LEU A 241 -9.84 -11.86 7.43
N ILE A 242 -9.03 -10.81 7.37
CA ILE A 242 -8.47 -10.24 6.13
C ILE A 242 -6.94 -10.32 6.21
N PRO A 243 -6.32 -11.41 5.73
CA PRO A 243 -4.88 -11.51 5.63
C PRO A 243 -4.37 -10.56 4.55
N ASN A 244 -3.40 -9.69 4.90
CA ASN A 244 -2.85 -8.68 4.00
C ASN A 244 -1.31 -8.67 4.01
N SER A 245 -0.69 -9.80 4.25
CA SER A 245 0.76 -9.95 4.23
C SER A 245 1.14 -11.34 3.73
N ILE A 246 2.32 -11.45 3.15
CA ILE A 246 2.96 -12.77 2.90
C ILE A 246 3.69 -13.30 4.14
N GLY A 247 3.64 -12.54 5.25
CA GLY A 247 4.27 -12.88 6.54
C GLY A 247 5.78 -12.66 6.54
N ASN A 248 6.25 -11.90 7.51
CA ASN A 248 7.66 -11.52 7.64
C ASN A 248 8.44 -12.41 8.60
N SER A 249 7.76 -13.15 9.48
CA SER A 249 8.37 -14.04 10.47
C SER A 249 8.66 -15.42 9.89
N GLY A 250 9.90 -15.87 10.00
CA GLY A 250 10.33 -17.21 9.57
C GLY A 250 10.73 -17.34 8.10
N GLY A 251 10.99 -16.22 7.42
CA GLY A 251 11.46 -16.20 6.03
C GLY A 251 10.38 -16.48 4.98
N LEU A 252 10.78 -16.44 3.70
CA LEU A 252 9.90 -16.54 2.54
C LEU A 252 9.05 -17.82 2.51
N MET A 253 9.64 -18.97 2.84
CA MET A 253 8.90 -20.25 2.84
C MET A 253 7.81 -20.29 3.90
N ALA A 254 8.07 -19.77 5.09
CA ALA A 254 7.07 -19.68 6.14
C ALA A 254 5.93 -18.71 5.76
N GLY A 255 6.24 -17.60 5.08
CA GLY A 255 5.25 -16.68 4.51
C GLY A 255 4.37 -17.34 3.46
N LEU A 256 4.96 -18.07 2.50
CA LEU A 256 4.22 -18.81 1.47
C LEU A 256 3.33 -19.89 2.09
N MET A 257 3.80 -20.63 3.10
CA MET A 257 3.00 -21.64 3.79
C MET A 257 1.83 -21.01 4.58
N ARG A 258 2.03 -19.83 5.19
CA ARG A 258 0.93 -19.11 5.84
C ARG A 258 -0.09 -18.60 4.83
N GLY A 259 0.35 -18.04 3.73
CA GLY A 259 -0.52 -17.63 2.62
C GLY A 259 -1.33 -18.82 2.05
N ALA A 260 -0.68 -19.98 1.82
CA ALA A 260 -1.34 -21.19 1.36
C ALA A 260 -2.35 -21.72 2.38
N ARG A 261 -2.03 -21.70 3.68
CA ARG A 261 -2.97 -22.07 4.75
C ARG A 261 -4.16 -21.11 4.83
N ALA A 262 -3.92 -19.80 4.70
CA ALA A 262 -4.99 -18.81 4.64
C ALA A 262 -5.90 -19.04 3.42
N ALA A 263 -5.32 -19.31 2.24
CA ALA A 263 -6.08 -19.63 1.04
C ALA A 263 -6.87 -20.93 1.15
N LEU A 264 -6.34 -21.93 1.86
CA LEU A 264 -7.05 -23.18 2.12
C LEU A 264 -8.23 -22.96 3.08
N LEU A 265 -8.03 -22.16 4.13
CA LEU A 265 -9.12 -21.78 5.04
C LEU A 265 -10.18 -20.94 4.32
N ALA A 266 -9.80 -20.03 3.43
CA ALA A 266 -10.73 -19.24 2.64
C ALA A 266 -11.61 -20.10 1.70
N ARG A 267 -11.14 -21.28 1.28
CA ARG A 267 -11.95 -22.24 0.51
C ARG A 267 -12.95 -23.02 1.34
N GLY A 268 -12.65 -23.23 2.61
CA GLY A 268 -13.49 -23.99 3.55
C GLY A 268 -14.30 -23.13 4.53
N SER A 269 -14.06 -21.80 4.55
CA SER A 269 -14.68 -20.87 5.49
C SER A 269 -15.07 -19.58 4.76
N THR A 270 -16.30 -19.12 4.98
CA THR A 270 -16.77 -17.82 4.49
C THR A 270 -16.09 -16.63 5.21
N ASN A 271 -15.38 -16.89 6.28
CA ASN A 271 -14.86 -15.88 7.21
C ASN A 271 -13.40 -15.44 6.94
N VAL A 272 -12.76 -15.93 5.86
CA VAL A 272 -11.42 -15.49 5.46
C VAL A 272 -11.47 -14.97 4.03
N LYS A 273 -11.14 -13.70 3.82
CA LYS A 273 -11.09 -13.07 2.50
C LYS A 273 -9.82 -12.25 2.32
N PHE A 274 -9.29 -12.27 1.11
CA PHE A 274 -8.12 -11.45 0.75
C PHE A 274 -8.53 -10.13 0.12
N VAL A 275 -7.71 -9.10 0.33
CA VAL A 275 -7.83 -7.85 -0.41
C VAL A 275 -7.24 -8.05 -1.81
N ASN A 276 -8.01 -7.74 -2.82
CA ASN A 276 -7.49 -7.52 -4.16
C ASN A 276 -7.41 -6.01 -4.40
N CYS A 277 -6.23 -5.46 -4.25
CA CYS A 277 -6.02 -4.01 -4.43
C CYS A 277 -6.15 -3.64 -5.91
N VAL A 278 -7.32 -3.15 -6.29
CA VAL A 278 -7.59 -2.62 -7.62
C VAL A 278 -7.74 -1.10 -7.52
N VAL A 279 -6.81 -0.38 -8.15
CA VAL A 279 -6.92 1.07 -8.27
C VAL A 279 -7.85 1.39 -9.43
N ASN A 280 -8.96 2.05 -9.12
CA ASN A 280 -9.94 2.53 -10.08
C ASN A 280 -10.50 3.89 -9.62
N ARG A 281 -11.27 4.54 -10.48
CA ARG A 281 -11.84 5.86 -10.21
C ARG A 281 -12.69 5.87 -8.92
N GLU A 282 -13.54 4.86 -8.71
CA GLU A 282 -14.42 4.78 -7.52
C GLU A 282 -13.63 4.78 -6.22
N HIS A 283 -12.59 3.94 -6.15
CA HIS A 283 -11.74 3.87 -4.96
C HIS A 283 -10.93 5.16 -4.76
N LEU A 284 -10.43 5.76 -5.83
CA LEU A 284 -9.71 7.02 -5.77
C LEU A 284 -10.60 8.17 -5.32
N ASP A 285 -11.85 8.28 -5.83
CA ASP A 285 -12.79 9.32 -5.43
C ASP A 285 -13.21 9.18 -3.96
N ALA A 286 -13.41 7.95 -3.48
CA ALA A 286 -13.66 7.69 -2.06
C ALA A 286 -12.46 8.09 -1.19
N LEU A 287 -11.23 7.78 -1.62
CA LEU A 287 -10.01 8.19 -0.93
C LEU A 287 -9.85 9.73 -0.92
N VAL A 288 -10.12 10.40 -2.06
CA VAL A 288 -10.16 11.87 -2.16
C VAL A 288 -11.10 12.47 -1.13
N THR A 289 -12.29 11.89 -0.97
CA THR A 289 -13.30 12.37 -0.01
C THR A 289 -12.76 12.35 1.41
N LEU A 290 -12.15 11.25 1.84
CA LEU A 290 -11.57 11.08 3.17
C LEU A 290 -10.36 12.00 3.41
N LEU A 291 -9.52 12.19 2.40
CA LEU A 291 -8.37 13.09 2.49
C LEU A 291 -8.82 14.56 2.55
N ARG A 292 -9.83 14.94 1.75
CA ARG A 292 -10.36 16.30 1.68
C ARG A 292 -11.06 16.71 2.97
N SER A 293 -11.82 15.80 3.60
CA SER A 293 -12.48 16.04 4.89
C SER A 293 -11.48 16.12 6.06
N GLY A 294 -10.28 15.57 5.89
CA GLY A 294 -9.28 15.46 6.95
C GLY A 294 -9.53 14.30 7.93
N GLU A 295 -10.53 13.45 7.64
CA GLU A 295 -10.78 12.22 8.41
C GLU A 295 -9.64 11.22 8.28
N VAL A 296 -8.90 11.28 7.17
CA VAL A 296 -7.70 10.48 6.94
C VAL A 296 -6.52 11.40 6.69
N LYS A 297 -5.50 11.28 7.50
CA LYS A 297 -4.18 11.89 7.33
C LYS A 297 -3.18 10.81 6.94
N VAL A 298 -2.17 11.18 6.16
CA VAL A 298 -1.17 10.24 5.65
C VAL A 298 0.14 10.39 6.42
N PRO A 299 0.41 9.56 7.44
CA PRO A 299 1.66 9.64 8.16
C PRO A 299 2.83 9.21 7.27
N ILE A 300 3.79 10.11 7.07
CA ILE A 300 5.05 9.86 6.35
C ILE A 300 6.17 9.75 7.38
N ASP A 301 6.81 8.60 7.44
CA ASP A 301 7.96 8.37 8.32
C ASP A 301 9.19 9.13 7.83
N LYS A 302 9.47 9.02 6.53
CA LYS A 302 10.58 9.72 5.90
C LYS A 302 10.34 9.94 4.41
N THR A 303 10.77 11.10 3.91
CA THR A 303 10.85 11.42 2.49
C THR A 303 12.30 11.38 2.03
N TYR A 304 12.56 10.73 0.92
CA TYR A 304 13.86 10.63 0.27
C TYR A 304 13.84 11.38 -1.07
N PRO A 305 14.93 11.98 -1.51
CA PRO A 305 15.02 12.44 -2.89
C PRO A 305 15.08 11.25 -3.86
N LEU A 306 14.72 11.46 -5.12
CA LEU A 306 14.74 10.40 -6.14
C LEU A 306 16.11 9.72 -6.24
N SER A 307 17.22 10.46 -6.07
CA SER A 307 18.58 9.89 -6.06
C SER A 307 18.77 8.77 -5.05
N ASP A 308 18.04 8.83 -3.93
CA ASP A 308 18.19 7.95 -2.79
C ASP A 308 17.05 6.89 -2.73
N ALA A 309 16.41 6.64 -3.86
CA ALA A 309 15.32 5.66 -3.94
C ALA A 309 15.73 4.24 -3.49
N ALA A 310 16.99 3.86 -3.66
CA ALA A 310 17.51 2.60 -3.14
C ALA A 310 17.43 2.55 -1.60
N ASP A 311 17.80 3.63 -0.92
CA ASP A 311 17.71 3.76 0.53
C ASP A 311 16.26 3.81 0.99
N ALA A 312 15.37 4.46 0.24
CA ALA A 312 13.94 4.46 0.52
C ALA A 312 13.35 3.03 0.51
N VAL A 313 13.71 2.23 -0.50
CA VAL A 313 13.30 0.82 -0.59
C VAL A 313 13.92 -0.01 0.53
N ALA A 314 15.19 0.21 0.86
CA ALA A 314 15.89 -0.47 1.97
C ALA A 314 15.26 -0.12 3.33
N HIS A 315 14.87 1.15 3.55
CA HIS A 315 14.17 1.60 4.76
C HIS A 315 12.85 0.83 4.95
N MET A 316 12.05 0.73 3.90
CA MET A 316 10.80 -0.03 3.97
C MET A 316 11.04 -1.52 4.27
N LEU A 317 12.10 -2.12 3.69
CA LEU A 317 12.50 -3.51 3.96
C LEU A 317 12.91 -3.76 5.42
N GLY A 318 13.38 -2.73 6.12
CA GLY A 318 13.69 -2.79 7.54
C GLY A 318 12.49 -3.03 8.46
N HIS A 319 11.26 -2.98 7.93
CA HIS A 319 9.98 -3.19 8.63
C HIS A 319 9.79 -2.33 9.90
N HIS A 320 10.43 -1.15 9.97
CA HIS A 320 10.36 -0.26 11.11
C HIS A 320 9.74 1.10 10.79
N ALA A 321 9.32 1.33 9.55
CA ALA A 321 8.68 2.57 9.13
C ALA A 321 7.35 2.78 9.88
N ARG A 322 7.14 4.02 10.36
CA ARG A 322 5.88 4.49 10.95
C ARG A 322 5.03 5.16 9.88
N GLY A 323 4.07 4.41 9.32
CA GLY A 323 3.33 4.89 8.17
C GLY A 323 4.07 4.64 6.86
N LYS A 324 4.21 5.66 6.02
CA LYS A 324 4.69 5.54 4.64
C LYS A 324 6.09 6.10 4.45
N VAL A 325 6.79 5.55 3.46
CA VAL A 325 8.04 6.10 2.93
C VAL A 325 7.74 6.75 1.59
N ALA A 326 8.02 8.04 1.47
CA ALA A 326 7.82 8.82 0.26
C ALA A 326 9.15 9.10 -0.47
N ILE A 327 9.06 9.39 -1.75
CA ILE A 327 10.17 9.85 -2.59
C ILE A 327 9.74 11.13 -3.28
N SER A 328 10.48 12.22 -3.10
CA SER A 328 10.32 13.49 -3.83
C SER A 328 11.16 13.47 -5.12
N VAL A 329 10.60 14.06 -6.18
CA VAL A 329 11.21 14.07 -7.54
C VAL A 329 11.46 15.49 -8.01
#